data_2d7c5da16f2b2d18195ecb4020197701
#
_entry.id   2d7c5da16f2b2d18195ecb4020197701
#
_cell.length_a   1.000
_cell.length_b   1.000
_cell.length_c   1.000
_cell.angle_alpha   90.00
_cell.angle_beta   90.00
_cell.angle_gamma   90.00
#
_symmetry.space_group_name_H-M   'P 1'
#
loop_
_entity.id
_entity.type
_entity.pdbx_description
1 polymer ?
#
loop_
_entity_poly.entity_id
_entity_poly.type
_entity_poly.pdbx_seq_one_letter_code
_entity_poly.pdbx_strand_id
1 'polypeptide(L)'
;MPLSRRRLLHAGSAGAVAVLAGAGLVSSAPLRAPRLLGDPFTLGVASGDPLPDGVVLWTRLAPDPFAPDGLAGTGLAPVTVEYEVAEDEQFRRIAAWGSAVATRELGHSVHPEVHGLAPDRWYFYRFRAGSAISPVGRTRTAPTAGARTERLRFAFASCQHWSSGYYTAYEHLAGEDLDLVVHLGDYIYEMEWARGRVGAAIPQTLRDEATDLTGYRLRYAQYKAEPELRAAHAAFPWVCTFDDHEIDNNWAGFEPGAGIDIHLLPALFRRRRAAAFQAMYEHLPLRIEQLPTGPYARMHRRYTFGDLADLTMLDTRQYRSPLVCGDGANLVVDCADRFDPGRTILGVEQREWLIDGLTRSPARWQILGNQVAMAQSDYDPGPAVAVGTDAWDGYVADRNAVLAAAAARGRGDLVVLTGDRHENYVVDIRGDYRDPGSPVVATEFTGTSITTGRDGADLTPRGRTLLAANPDMKFFNGQRGYVRVEVDHQLWRSDFRVVPYVREPGAPVATRASFVVEHGRPGADHAGDPGPATAPPEVEVSGHETEIGAGR
;
A
#
# COMPACT_ATOMS: atom_id res chain seq x y z
N MET A 1 13.23 0.34 24.49
CA MET A 1 14.15 1.44 24.13
C MET A 1 14.09 1.60 22.61
N PRO A 2 13.81 2.76 22.05
CA PRO A 2 13.77 2.92 20.61
C PRO A 2 15.17 2.74 20.02
N LEU A 3 15.26 2.00 18.91
CA LEU A 3 16.48 1.83 18.15
C LEU A 3 16.84 3.14 17.44
N SER A 4 18.03 3.65 17.64
CA SER A 4 18.48 4.84 16.90
C SER A 4 19.07 4.43 15.56
N ARG A 5 18.82 5.23 14.49
CA ARG A 5 19.41 5.05 13.15
C ARG A 5 20.94 4.82 13.19
N ARG A 6 21.63 5.44 14.14
CA ARG A 6 23.07 5.28 14.33
C ARG A 6 23.51 3.85 14.73
N ARG A 7 22.70 3.10 15.49
CA ARG A 7 23.04 1.73 15.88
C ARG A 7 22.83 0.72 14.75
N LEU A 8 21.86 0.96 13.86
CA LEU A 8 21.66 0.13 12.67
C LEU A 8 22.71 0.36 11.59
N LEU A 9 23.15 1.60 11.38
CA LEU A 9 24.21 1.92 10.41
C LEU A 9 25.56 1.27 10.78
N HIS A 10 25.80 0.98 12.06
CA HIS A 10 27.03 0.26 12.49
C HIS A 10 26.95 -1.25 12.30
N ALA A 11 25.76 -1.80 12.10
CA ALA A 11 25.59 -3.24 11.81
C ALA A 11 25.72 -3.58 10.31
N GLY A 12 25.57 -2.58 9.42
CA GLY A 12 25.59 -2.77 7.96
C GLY A 12 26.91 -2.42 7.26
N SER A 13 27.88 -1.79 7.94
CA SER A 13 29.10 -1.25 7.30
C SER A 13 30.41 -1.86 7.78
N ALA A 14 30.41 -2.99 8.49
CA ALA A 14 31.64 -3.67 8.94
C ALA A 14 32.11 -4.75 7.95
N GLY A 15 32.41 -4.34 6.73
CA GLY A 15 33.04 -5.16 5.69
C GLY A 15 34.40 -4.62 5.22
N ALA A 16 35.22 -4.03 6.13
CA ALA A 16 36.61 -3.71 5.83
C ALA A 16 37.52 -4.35 6.88
N VAL A 17 38.11 -5.47 6.54
CA VAL A 17 39.11 -6.20 7.37
C VAL A 17 40.41 -5.42 7.37
N ALA A 18 40.77 -4.82 8.49
CA ALA A 18 42.16 -4.43 8.78
C ALA A 18 42.88 -5.62 9.44
N VAL A 19 43.79 -6.21 8.73
CA VAL A 19 44.70 -7.24 9.25
C VAL A 19 45.70 -6.57 10.19
N LEU A 20 45.58 -6.81 11.49
CA LEU A 20 46.67 -6.61 12.45
C LEU A 20 47.12 -7.98 12.97
N ALA A 21 48.34 -8.33 12.59
CA ALA A 21 49.02 -9.53 13.07
C ALA A 21 49.38 -9.38 14.55
N GLY A 22 48.77 -10.22 15.38
CA GLY A 22 49.13 -10.42 16.78
C GLY A 22 48.82 -11.86 17.17
N ALA A 23 49.86 -12.67 17.36
CA ALA A 23 49.75 -14.09 17.66
C ALA A 23 49.16 -14.33 19.06
N GLY A 24 47.96 -14.85 19.07
CA GLY A 24 47.33 -15.48 20.22
C GLY A 24 46.32 -16.52 19.70
N LEU A 25 46.66 -17.79 19.83
CA LEU A 25 45.79 -18.93 19.51
C LEU A 25 44.58 -18.93 20.45
N VAL A 26 43.58 -18.17 20.12
CA VAL A 26 42.21 -18.38 20.63
C VAL A 26 41.55 -19.35 19.66
N SER A 27 41.38 -20.58 20.08
CA SER A 27 40.56 -21.58 19.39
C SER A 27 39.13 -21.04 19.25
N SER A 28 38.85 -20.38 18.14
CA SER A 28 37.47 -20.03 17.77
C SER A 28 36.78 -21.33 17.30
N ALA A 29 36.12 -22.00 18.23
CA ALA A 29 35.11 -22.94 17.82
C ALA A 29 34.16 -22.18 16.85
N PRO A 30 33.85 -22.70 15.64
CA PRO A 30 32.89 -22.06 14.76
C PRO A 30 31.58 -21.93 15.54
N LEU A 31 31.11 -20.69 15.71
CA LEU A 31 29.75 -20.45 16.22
C LEU A 31 28.82 -21.23 15.32
N ARG A 32 28.32 -22.35 15.83
CA ARG A 32 27.38 -23.19 15.12
C ARG A 32 26.20 -22.30 14.77
N ALA A 33 25.95 -22.07 13.48
CA ALA A 33 24.78 -21.35 13.05
C ALA A 33 23.54 -21.92 13.76
N PRO A 34 22.66 -21.09 14.33
CA PRO A 34 21.49 -21.58 15.04
C PRO A 34 20.69 -22.47 14.06
N ARG A 35 20.37 -23.69 14.51
CA ARG A 35 19.52 -24.59 13.73
C ARG A 35 18.10 -24.05 13.81
N LEU A 36 17.63 -23.44 12.72
CA LEU A 36 16.22 -23.16 12.54
C LEU A 36 15.48 -24.49 12.40
N LEU A 37 14.45 -24.71 13.18
CA LEU A 37 13.59 -25.89 13.09
C LEU A 37 12.48 -25.57 12.10
N GLY A 38 12.45 -26.28 10.96
CA GLY A 38 11.47 -26.09 9.90
C GLY A 38 11.93 -25.14 8.78
N ASP A 39 11.03 -24.82 7.86
CA ASP A 39 11.25 -23.82 6.79
C ASP A 39 11.22 -22.42 7.38
N PRO A 40 12.33 -21.65 7.31
CA PRO A 40 12.34 -20.30 7.86
C PRO A 40 11.63 -19.27 6.94
N PHE A 41 11.32 -19.59 5.69
CA PHE A 41 10.79 -18.66 4.69
C PHE A 41 9.28 -18.79 4.48
N THR A 42 8.54 -19.18 5.51
CA THR A 42 7.08 -19.42 5.42
C THR A 42 6.27 -18.20 5.01
N LEU A 43 6.76 -16.98 5.27
CA LEU A 43 6.13 -15.72 4.85
C LEU A 43 6.61 -15.23 3.48
N GLY A 44 7.42 -16.04 2.77
CA GLY A 44 7.88 -15.77 1.42
C GLY A 44 8.98 -14.72 1.33
N VAL A 45 9.10 -14.15 0.13
CA VAL A 45 10.06 -13.13 -0.23
C VAL A 45 9.34 -11.96 -0.92
N ALA A 46 9.92 -10.76 -0.84
CA ALA A 46 9.39 -9.60 -1.53
C ALA A 46 10.54 -8.69 -1.98
N SER A 47 10.27 -7.82 -2.95
CA SER A 47 11.12 -6.69 -3.29
C SER A 47 10.30 -5.43 -3.42
N GLY A 48 10.92 -4.27 -3.29
CA GLY A 48 10.20 -3.02 -3.39
C GLY A 48 11.09 -1.82 -3.68
N ASP A 49 10.42 -0.67 -3.72
CA ASP A 49 11.02 0.64 -3.82
C ASP A 49 12.10 0.71 -4.92
N PRO A 50 11.76 0.40 -6.20
CA PRO A 50 12.73 0.30 -7.28
C PRO A 50 13.36 1.65 -7.59
N LEU A 51 14.71 1.67 -7.67
CA LEU A 51 15.53 2.79 -8.14
C LEU A 51 16.26 2.37 -9.41
N PRO A 52 16.85 3.31 -10.17
CA PRO A 52 17.56 2.98 -11.39
C PRO A 52 18.76 2.04 -11.19
N ASP A 53 19.39 2.10 -10.02
CA ASP A 53 20.57 1.30 -9.70
C ASP A 53 20.31 0.21 -8.66
N GLY A 54 19.04 0.03 -8.20
CA GLY A 54 18.81 -0.94 -7.15
C GLY A 54 17.38 -1.09 -6.68
N VAL A 55 17.20 -2.02 -5.75
CA VAL A 55 15.92 -2.37 -5.11
C VAL A 55 16.15 -2.69 -3.64
N VAL A 56 15.10 -2.66 -2.83
CA VAL A 56 15.13 -3.31 -1.53
C VAL A 56 14.57 -4.73 -1.67
N LEU A 57 15.25 -5.71 -1.11
CA LEU A 57 14.76 -7.07 -0.96
C LEU A 57 14.25 -7.28 0.45
N TRP A 58 13.32 -8.19 0.63
CA TRP A 58 12.73 -8.49 1.92
C TRP A 58 12.50 -9.99 2.11
N THR A 59 12.81 -10.47 3.29
CA THR A 59 12.25 -11.69 3.86
C THR A 59 12.21 -11.59 5.38
N ARG A 60 11.41 -12.41 6.02
CA ARG A 60 11.36 -12.57 7.48
C ARG A 60 11.53 -14.04 7.82
N LEU A 61 12.49 -14.36 8.70
CA LEU A 61 12.62 -15.72 9.18
C LEU A 61 11.47 -16.05 10.13
N ALA A 62 10.64 -17.02 9.76
CA ALA A 62 9.40 -17.34 10.44
C ALA A 62 9.07 -18.84 10.39
N PRO A 63 9.90 -19.73 11.03
CA PRO A 63 9.63 -21.16 11.01
C PRO A 63 8.29 -21.52 11.69
N ASP A 64 7.80 -20.71 12.61
CA ASP A 64 6.46 -20.76 13.20
C ASP A 64 5.86 -19.35 13.21
N PRO A 65 5.23 -18.89 12.11
CA PRO A 65 4.78 -17.51 11.95
C PRO A 65 3.75 -17.06 12.99
N PHE A 66 3.07 -18.00 13.65
CA PHE A 66 2.03 -17.76 14.65
C PHE A 66 2.50 -18.02 16.09
N ALA A 67 3.80 -18.15 16.34
CA ALA A 67 4.34 -18.24 17.68
C ALA A 67 3.85 -17.06 18.53
N PRO A 68 3.33 -17.32 19.75
CA PRO A 68 2.60 -16.31 20.55
C PRO A 68 3.45 -15.13 21.03
N ASP A 69 4.77 -15.23 20.94
CA ASP A 69 5.72 -14.17 21.29
C ASP A 69 5.93 -13.16 20.12
N GLY A 70 5.35 -13.41 18.96
CA GLY A 70 5.53 -12.60 17.75
C GLY A 70 6.92 -12.67 17.13
N LEU A 71 7.79 -13.60 17.59
CA LEU A 71 9.15 -13.81 17.05
C LEU A 71 9.22 -15.00 16.08
N ALA A 72 8.07 -15.55 15.72
CA ALA A 72 7.92 -16.54 14.67
C ALA A 72 8.78 -17.81 14.86
N GLY A 73 9.07 -18.21 16.09
CA GLY A 73 9.82 -19.42 16.41
C GLY A 73 11.33 -19.36 16.14
N THR A 74 11.88 -18.19 15.84
CA THR A 74 13.32 -18.03 15.53
C THR A 74 14.23 -17.97 16.76
N GLY A 75 13.65 -17.80 17.95
CA GLY A 75 14.40 -17.65 19.20
C GLY A 75 15.03 -16.25 19.37
N LEU A 76 16.11 -16.16 20.15
CA LEU A 76 16.70 -14.88 20.55
C LEU A 76 18.00 -14.54 19.81
N ALA A 77 18.65 -15.54 19.19
CA ALA A 77 19.96 -15.36 18.57
C ALA A 77 19.82 -14.68 17.18
N PRO A 78 20.73 -13.76 16.83
CA PRO A 78 20.82 -13.24 15.48
C PRO A 78 21.13 -14.36 14.49
N VAL A 79 20.57 -14.26 13.28
CA VAL A 79 20.78 -15.22 12.18
C VAL A 79 21.30 -14.47 10.97
N THR A 80 22.42 -14.94 10.41
CA THR A 80 22.92 -14.41 9.13
C THR A 80 22.04 -14.96 8.00
N VAL A 81 21.54 -14.05 7.17
CA VAL A 81 20.78 -14.33 5.96
C VAL A 81 21.59 -13.82 4.78
N GLU A 82 21.99 -14.72 3.90
CA GLU A 82 22.65 -14.39 2.64
C GLU A 82 21.60 -14.11 1.57
N TYR A 83 21.92 -13.27 0.60
CA TYR A 83 21.08 -13.03 -0.58
C TYR A 83 21.90 -13.06 -1.86
N GLU A 84 21.27 -13.49 -2.94
CA GLU A 84 21.79 -13.48 -4.31
C GLU A 84 20.80 -12.79 -5.23
N VAL A 85 21.29 -11.97 -6.14
CA VAL A 85 20.54 -11.35 -7.24
C VAL A 85 21.19 -11.78 -8.55
N ALA A 86 20.40 -12.30 -9.47
CA ALA A 86 20.87 -12.85 -10.74
C ALA A 86 20.09 -12.30 -11.94
N GLU A 87 20.72 -12.33 -13.10
CA GLU A 87 20.10 -11.97 -14.38
C GLU A 87 19.26 -13.11 -14.97
N ASP A 88 19.35 -14.31 -14.40
CA ASP A 88 18.62 -15.49 -14.83
C ASP A 88 18.10 -16.30 -13.63
N GLU A 89 16.93 -16.93 -13.81
CA GLU A 89 16.22 -17.68 -12.77
C GLU A 89 17.02 -18.87 -12.21
N GLN A 90 17.95 -19.39 -12.97
CA GLN A 90 18.83 -20.49 -12.56
C GLN A 90 20.06 -20.04 -11.78
N PHE A 91 20.22 -18.72 -11.54
CA PHE A 91 21.33 -18.12 -10.80
C PHE A 91 22.72 -18.46 -11.36
N ARG A 92 22.86 -18.55 -12.68
CA ARG A 92 24.14 -18.77 -13.35
C ARG A 92 24.92 -17.46 -13.57
N ARG A 93 24.20 -16.32 -13.65
CA ARG A 93 24.78 -14.99 -13.83
C ARG A 93 24.40 -14.12 -12.64
N ILE A 94 25.23 -14.18 -11.61
CA ILE A 94 25.02 -13.40 -10.40
C ILE A 94 25.39 -11.94 -10.68
N ALA A 95 24.43 -11.02 -10.47
CA ALA A 95 24.62 -9.58 -10.59
C ALA A 95 25.04 -8.95 -9.27
N ALA A 96 24.50 -9.42 -8.15
CA ALA A 96 24.85 -8.95 -6.81
C ALA A 96 24.64 -10.07 -5.78
N TRP A 97 25.39 -10.00 -4.67
CA TRP A 97 25.22 -10.88 -3.52
C TRP A 97 25.67 -10.16 -2.24
N GLY A 98 25.21 -10.67 -1.11
CA GLY A 98 25.59 -10.12 0.18
C GLY A 98 24.92 -10.85 1.34
N SER A 99 24.99 -10.26 2.51
CA SER A 99 24.34 -10.80 3.70
C SER A 99 23.78 -9.69 4.58
N ALA A 100 22.74 -10.02 5.33
CA ALA A 100 22.16 -9.20 6.38
C ALA A 100 21.97 -10.03 7.64
N VAL A 101 21.87 -9.39 8.80
CA VAL A 101 21.64 -10.07 10.07
C VAL A 101 20.20 -9.88 10.50
N ALA A 102 19.46 -10.98 10.52
CA ALA A 102 18.11 -11.03 11.08
C ALA A 102 18.17 -11.02 12.61
N THR A 103 17.56 -10.02 13.24
CA THR A 103 17.60 -9.84 14.69
C THR A 103 16.19 -9.81 15.29
N ARG A 104 16.06 -10.19 16.56
CA ARG A 104 14.79 -10.18 17.29
C ARG A 104 14.18 -8.76 17.40
N GLU A 105 15.04 -7.73 17.43
CA GLU A 105 14.62 -6.33 17.51
C GLU A 105 13.77 -5.90 16.31
N LEU A 106 14.03 -6.51 15.14
CA LEU A 106 13.26 -6.32 13.91
C LEU A 106 12.46 -7.58 13.53
N GLY A 107 11.99 -8.35 14.51
CA GLY A 107 11.17 -9.54 14.28
C GLY A 107 11.80 -10.58 13.37
N HIS A 108 13.15 -10.61 13.27
CA HIS A 108 13.93 -11.42 12.34
C HIS A 108 13.68 -11.15 10.84
N SER A 109 13.24 -9.93 10.50
CA SER A 109 13.20 -9.46 9.09
C SER A 109 14.59 -8.96 8.65
N VAL A 110 14.82 -8.99 7.33
CA VAL A 110 15.98 -8.39 6.68
C VAL A 110 15.53 -7.56 5.48
N HIS A 111 16.21 -6.41 5.30
CA HIS A 111 15.90 -5.44 4.25
C HIS A 111 17.20 -5.02 3.52
N PRO A 112 17.88 -5.94 2.83
CA PRO A 112 19.07 -5.55 2.08
C PRO A 112 18.70 -4.60 0.94
N GLU A 113 19.31 -3.42 0.94
CA GLU A 113 19.27 -2.49 -0.18
C GLU A 113 20.37 -2.86 -1.16
N VAL A 114 19.97 -3.38 -2.30
CA VAL A 114 20.90 -3.83 -3.35
C VAL A 114 21.13 -2.66 -4.30
N HIS A 115 22.38 -2.32 -4.55
CA HIS A 115 22.81 -1.26 -5.45
C HIS A 115 23.78 -1.78 -6.53
N GLY A 116 24.02 -0.96 -7.55
CA GLY A 116 24.94 -1.30 -8.66
C GLY A 116 24.31 -2.18 -9.73
N LEU A 117 22.99 -2.35 -9.71
CA LEU A 117 22.25 -3.02 -10.76
C LEU A 117 22.09 -2.12 -12.00
N ALA A 118 21.94 -2.71 -13.18
CA ALA A 118 21.61 -1.96 -14.39
C ALA A 118 20.15 -1.44 -14.35
N PRO A 119 19.89 -0.23 -14.86
CA PRO A 119 18.54 0.34 -14.88
C PRO A 119 17.63 -0.37 -15.88
N ASP A 120 16.31 -0.25 -15.61
CA ASP A 120 15.25 -0.77 -16.48
C ASP A 120 15.38 -2.26 -16.81
N ARG A 121 15.78 -3.06 -15.82
CA ARG A 121 16.13 -4.46 -16.03
C ARG A 121 15.49 -5.37 -15.00
N TRP A 122 15.05 -6.55 -15.46
CA TRP A 122 14.58 -7.64 -14.63
C TRP A 122 15.72 -8.42 -14.02
N TYR A 123 15.53 -8.82 -12.75
CA TYR A 123 16.41 -9.68 -11.98
C TYR A 123 15.60 -10.71 -11.20
N PHE A 124 16.27 -11.83 -10.83
CA PHE A 124 15.79 -12.84 -9.92
C PHE A 124 16.56 -12.77 -8.62
N TYR A 125 15.92 -13.04 -7.50
CA TYR A 125 16.59 -13.00 -6.21
C TYR A 125 16.13 -14.14 -5.31
N ARG A 126 16.98 -14.55 -4.37
CA ARG A 126 16.67 -15.53 -3.32
C ARG A 126 17.50 -15.26 -2.09
N PHE A 127 17.06 -15.87 -0.98
CA PHE A 127 17.75 -15.81 0.31
C PHE A 127 18.20 -17.21 0.73
N ARG A 128 19.23 -17.21 1.63
CA ARG A 128 19.71 -18.42 2.30
C ARG A 128 19.90 -18.14 3.78
N ALA A 129 19.38 -19.03 4.64
CA ALA A 129 19.61 -19.04 6.08
C ALA A 129 20.11 -20.43 6.48
N GLY A 130 21.41 -20.56 6.74
CA GLY A 130 22.05 -21.87 6.93
C GLY A 130 21.91 -22.76 5.69
N SER A 131 21.23 -23.90 5.81
CA SER A 131 20.98 -24.81 4.68
C SER A 131 19.66 -24.55 3.95
N ALA A 132 18.76 -23.71 4.52
CA ALA A 132 17.49 -23.41 3.90
C ALA A 132 17.65 -22.35 2.79
N ILE A 133 16.95 -22.55 1.68
CA ILE A 133 16.89 -21.61 0.55
C ILE A 133 15.44 -21.17 0.38
N SER A 134 15.21 -19.87 0.22
CA SER A 134 13.87 -19.32 0.00
C SER A 134 13.30 -19.66 -1.39
N PRO A 135 12.01 -19.44 -1.61
CA PRO A 135 11.50 -19.29 -2.96
C PRO A 135 12.28 -18.23 -3.75
N VAL A 136 12.24 -18.34 -5.09
CA VAL A 136 12.81 -17.31 -5.98
C VAL A 136 11.78 -16.20 -6.16
N GLY A 137 12.23 -14.96 -5.97
CA GLY A 137 11.48 -13.77 -6.35
C GLY A 137 12.03 -13.15 -7.62
N ARG A 138 11.20 -12.33 -8.29
CA ARG A 138 11.55 -11.54 -9.46
C ARG A 138 11.40 -10.04 -9.12
N THR A 139 12.29 -9.20 -9.61
CA THR A 139 12.26 -7.76 -9.37
C THR A 139 12.75 -7.00 -10.59
N ARG A 140 12.41 -5.72 -10.67
CA ARG A 140 12.84 -4.83 -11.75
C ARG A 140 13.37 -3.52 -11.18
N THR A 141 14.48 -3.03 -11.73
CA THR A 141 14.98 -1.69 -11.47
C THR A 141 14.20 -0.67 -12.28
N ALA A 142 14.07 0.56 -11.76
CA ALA A 142 13.47 1.66 -12.49
C ALA A 142 14.36 2.12 -13.65
N PRO A 143 13.82 2.71 -14.73
CA PRO A 143 14.62 3.41 -15.72
C PRO A 143 15.30 4.65 -15.11
N THR A 144 16.45 5.03 -15.67
CA THR A 144 17.18 6.23 -15.22
C THR A 144 16.32 7.49 -15.44
N ALA A 145 16.30 8.41 -14.46
CA ALA A 145 15.58 9.67 -14.58
C ALA A 145 15.97 10.42 -15.86
N GLY A 146 14.96 10.85 -16.62
CA GLY A 146 15.11 11.52 -17.92
C GLY A 146 15.45 10.59 -19.10
N ALA A 147 15.69 9.30 -18.87
CA ALA A 147 15.82 8.34 -19.97
C ALA A 147 14.48 8.13 -20.66
N ARG A 148 14.49 7.98 -21.98
CA ARG A 148 13.28 7.67 -22.75
C ARG A 148 12.69 6.35 -22.29
N THR A 149 11.47 6.41 -21.76
CA THR A 149 10.71 5.25 -21.29
C THR A 149 9.44 5.14 -22.10
N GLU A 150 9.33 4.12 -22.94
CA GLU A 150 8.21 4.00 -23.88
C GLU A 150 6.90 3.67 -23.18
N ARG A 151 6.95 2.90 -22.09
CA ARG A 151 5.77 2.41 -21.39
C ARG A 151 6.07 2.04 -19.94
N LEU A 152 5.08 2.24 -19.07
CA LEU A 152 5.06 1.75 -17.70
C LEU A 152 3.75 0.98 -17.46
N ARG A 153 3.81 -0.23 -16.94
CA ARG A 153 2.68 -1.08 -16.59
C ARG A 153 2.71 -1.40 -15.11
N PHE A 154 1.64 -1.12 -14.43
CA PHE A 154 1.54 -1.46 -13.02
C PHE A 154 0.10 -1.80 -12.64
N ALA A 155 -0.07 -2.43 -11.49
CA ALA A 155 -1.38 -2.52 -10.86
C ALA A 155 -1.36 -1.77 -9.54
N PHE A 156 -2.53 -1.25 -9.14
CA PHE A 156 -2.69 -0.79 -7.77
C PHE A 156 -3.83 -1.53 -7.08
N ALA A 157 -3.65 -1.75 -5.77
CA ALA A 157 -4.55 -2.49 -4.91
C ALA A 157 -4.55 -1.89 -3.50
N SER A 158 -5.59 -2.20 -2.71
CA SER A 158 -5.73 -1.80 -1.31
C SER A 158 -6.72 -2.69 -0.57
N CYS A 159 -6.86 -2.51 0.74
CA CYS A 159 -8.01 -2.97 1.52
C CYS A 159 -8.22 -4.49 1.42
N GLN A 160 -7.29 -5.25 2.00
CA GLN A 160 -7.24 -6.70 1.88
C GLN A 160 -7.63 -7.43 3.17
N HIS A 161 -8.77 -7.08 3.80
CA HIS A 161 -9.20 -7.68 5.07
C HIS A 161 -9.29 -9.21 5.00
N TRP A 162 -8.49 -9.90 5.83
CA TRP A 162 -8.30 -11.35 5.74
C TRP A 162 -9.59 -12.15 5.95
N SER A 163 -10.40 -11.77 6.93
CA SER A 163 -11.66 -12.47 7.23
C SER A 163 -12.76 -12.24 6.22
N SER A 164 -12.62 -11.27 5.33
CA SER A 164 -13.65 -10.94 4.33
C SER A 164 -13.66 -11.88 3.13
N GLY A 165 -12.52 -12.52 2.80
CA GLY A 165 -12.50 -13.40 1.63
C GLY A 165 -11.15 -14.00 1.31
N TYR A 166 -11.09 -14.75 0.21
CA TYR A 166 -9.89 -15.36 -0.36
C TYR A 166 -9.19 -14.40 -1.29
N TYR A 167 -7.87 -14.53 -1.39
CA TYR A 167 -7.01 -13.61 -2.14
C TYR A 167 -6.89 -13.96 -3.63
N THR A 168 -7.95 -14.50 -4.23
CA THR A 168 -7.99 -14.89 -5.65
C THR A 168 -7.62 -13.74 -6.58
N ALA A 169 -7.93 -12.48 -6.22
CA ALA A 169 -7.51 -11.33 -7.00
C ALA A 169 -5.98 -11.23 -7.11
N TYR A 170 -5.23 -11.57 -6.06
CA TYR A 170 -3.75 -11.60 -6.12
C TYR A 170 -3.20 -12.78 -6.92
N GLU A 171 -3.89 -13.92 -6.98
CA GLU A 171 -3.53 -15.02 -7.88
C GLU A 171 -3.53 -14.53 -9.34
N HIS A 172 -4.58 -13.81 -9.73
CA HIS A 172 -4.66 -13.23 -11.07
C HIS A 172 -3.64 -12.11 -11.29
N LEU A 173 -3.46 -11.22 -10.31
CA LEU A 173 -2.49 -10.14 -10.39
C LEU A 173 -1.07 -10.68 -10.58
N ALA A 174 -0.69 -11.76 -9.90
CA ALA A 174 0.62 -12.38 -10.05
C ALA A 174 0.89 -12.90 -11.47
N GLY A 175 -0.15 -13.19 -12.24
CA GLY A 175 -0.08 -13.62 -13.64
C GLY A 175 -0.13 -12.50 -14.68
N GLU A 176 -0.30 -11.24 -14.27
CA GLU A 176 -0.31 -10.10 -15.19
C GLU A 176 1.10 -9.75 -15.69
N ASP A 177 1.18 -9.01 -16.79
CA ASP A 177 2.45 -8.47 -17.30
C ASP A 177 2.65 -7.03 -16.78
N LEU A 178 3.26 -6.90 -15.59
CA LEU A 178 3.45 -5.64 -14.88
C LEU A 178 4.93 -5.37 -14.61
N ASP A 179 5.27 -4.11 -14.41
CA ASP A 179 6.59 -3.64 -14.01
C ASP A 179 6.70 -3.50 -12.47
N LEU A 180 5.58 -3.15 -11.81
CA LEU A 180 5.48 -3.03 -10.36
C LEU A 180 4.03 -3.13 -9.87
N VAL A 181 3.88 -3.24 -8.55
CA VAL A 181 2.59 -3.14 -7.86
C VAL A 181 2.63 -1.98 -6.88
N VAL A 182 1.57 -1.18 -6.83
CA VAL A 182 1.38 -0.09 -5.85
C VAL A 182 0.30 -0.53 -4.86
N HIS A 183 0.61 -0.53 -3.56
CA HIS A 183 -0.36 -0.83 -2.51
C HIS A 183 -0.67 0.43 -1.71
N LEU A 184 -1.94 0.84 -1.72
CA LEU A 184 -2.37 2.15 -1.25
C LEU A 184 -2.83 2.17 0.23
N GLY A 185 -2.59 1.11 0.98
CA GLY A 185 -2.95 1.01 2.39
C GLY A 185 -4.01 -0.06 2.67
N ASP A 186 -4.35 -0.21 3.97
CA ASP A 186 -5.15 -1.32 4.47
C ASP A 186 -4.56 -2.68 4.07
N TYR A 187 -3.24 -2.79 4.20
CA TYR A 187 -2.53 -4.05 3.99
C TYR A 187 -2.88 -5.08 5.07
N ILE A 188 -3.15 -4.61 6.27
CA ILE A 188 -3.75 -5.39 7.36
C ILE A 188 -4.96 -4.64 7.90
N TYR A 189 -5.76 -5.34 8.69
CA TYR A 189 -6.77 -4.75 9.57
C TYR A 189 -6.41 -5.13 11.01
N GLU A 190 -6.38 -4.14 11.92
CA GLU A 190 -5.98 -4.30 13.31
C GLU A 190 -6.87 -5.28 14.08
N MET A 191 -8.12 -5.44 13.63
CA MET A 191 -9.09 -6.35 14.22
C MET A 191 -9.70 -7.30 13.18
N GLU A 192 -10.13 -8.47 13.63
CA GLU A 192 -10.88 -9.42 12.84
C GLU A 192 -12.36 -9.37 13.22
N TRP A 193 -13.22 -9.35 12.23
CA TRP A 193 -14.66 -9.41 12.47
C TRP A 193 -15.06 -10.84 12.90
N ALA A 194 -15.97 -10.92 13.89
CA ALA A 194 -16.32 -12.15 14.61
C ALA A 194 -16.81 -13.34 13.74
N ARG A 195 -17.04 -13.14 12.45
CA ARG A 195 -17.56 -14.17 11.54
C ARG A 195 -16.49 -14.81 10.64
N GLY A 196 -15.23 -14.59 10.84
CA GLY A 196 -14.13 -15.23 10.11
C GLY A 196 -14.38 -15.56 8.63
N ARG A 197 -13.33 -15.84 7.91
CA ARG A 197 -13.36 -16.43 6.56
C ARG A 197 -14.12 -17.75 6.62
N VAL A 198 -15.04 -18.01 5.69
CA VAL A 198 -15.80 -19.26 5.63
C VAL A 198 -14.83 -20.44 5.58
N GLY A 199 -14.91 -21.35 6.56
CA GLY A 199 -14.10 -22.56 6.63
C GLY A 199 -12.73 -22.44 7.32
N ALA A 200 -12.29 -21.25 7.74
CA ALA A 200 -11.04 -21.06 8.48
C ALA A 200 -11.32 -20.61 9.91
N ALA A 201 -10.81 -21.38 10.89
CA ALA A 201 -10.83 -20.95 12.28
C ALA A 201 -9.76 -19.88 12.50
N ILE A 202 -10.14 -18.72 13.02
CA ILE A 202 -9.21 -17.69 13.45
C ILE A 202 -8.60 -18.15 14.79
N PRO A 203 -7.27 -18.29 14.90
CA PRO A 203 -6.62 -18.53 16.18
C PRO A 203 -7.04 -17.50 17.22
N GLN A 204 -7.19 -17.90 18.49
CA GLN A 204 -7.63 -16.98 19.55
C GLN A 204 -6.73 -15.74 19.66
N THR A 205 -5.41 -15.91 19.46
CA THR A 205 -4.41 -14.83 19.47
C THR A 205 -4.59 -13.78 18.37
N LEU A 206 -5.43 -14.05 17.38
CA LEU A 206 -5.74 -13.18 16.23
C LEU A 206 -7.17 -12.66 16.26
N ARG A 207 -7.97 -12.96 17.29
CA ARG A 207 -9.35 -12.48 17.40
C ARG A 207 -9.44 -11.10 18.02
N ASP A 208 -8.49 -10.79 18.91
CA ASP A 208 -8.46 -9.51 19.60
C ASP A 208 -7.80 -8.45 18.69
N GLU A 209 -8.18 -7.20 18.90
CA GLU A 209 -7.57 -6.08 18.21
C GLU A 209 -6.06 -5.98 18.53
N ALA A 210 -5.26 -5.73 17.49
CA ALA A 210 -3.83 -5.52 17.64
C ALA A 210 -3.56 -4.13 18.23
N THR A 211 -3.00 -4.08 19.45
CA THR A 211 -2.69 -2.82 20.15
C THR A 211 -1.23 -2.72 20.57
N ASP A 212 -0.47 -3.78 20.40
CA ASP A 212 0.96 -3.85 20.72
C ASP A 212 1.78 -4.51 19.59
N LEU A 213 3.10 -4.50 19.73
CA LEU A 213 4.01 -5.01 18.70
C LEU A 213 3.79 -6.50 18.42
N THR A 214 3.50 -7.30 19.44
CA THR A 214 3.23 -8.74 19.28
C THR A 214 1.96 -8.97 18.46
N GLY A 215 0.89 -8.28 18.83
CA GLY A 215 -0.39 -8.33 18.10
C GLY A 215 -0.25 -7.93 16.64
N TYR A 216 0.43 -6.81 16.35
CA TYR A 216 0.66 -6.38 14.96
C TYR A 216 1.56 -7.35 14.17
N ARG A 217 2.62 -7.92 14.79
CA ARG A 217 3.46 -8.94 14.14
C ARG A 217 2.67 -10.19 13.75
N LEU A 218 1.79 -10.67 14.64
CA LEU A 218 0.93 -11.81 14.39
C LEU A 218 -0.10 -11.48 13.29
N ARG A 219 -0.65 -10.26 13.31
CA ARG A 219 -1.58 -9.79 12.30
C ARG A 219 -0.92 -9.75 10.91
N TYR A 220 0.25 -9.13 10.76
CA TYR A 220 1.00 -9.15 9.51
C TYR A 220 1.37 -10.57 9.06
N ALA A 221 1.76 -11.46 10.00
CA ALA A 221 2.07 -12.85 9.68
C ALA A 221 0.84 -13.59 9.11
N GLN A 222 -0.37 -13.32 9.63
CA GLN A 222 -1.60 -13.90 9.12
C GLN A 222 -1.82 -13.57 7.63
N TYR A 223 -1.67 -12.30 7.27
CA TYR A 223 -1.84 -11.84 5.90
C TYR A 223 -0.72 -12.35 4.99
N LYS A 224 0.54 -12.24 5.43
CA LYS A 224 1.71 -12.70 4.66
C LYS A 224 1.78 -14.21 4.50
N ALA A 225 1.06 -14.99 5.30
CA ALA A 225 0.96 -16.45 5.13
C ALA A 225 0.09 -16.87 3.95
N GLU A 226 -0.73 -15.95 3.37
CA GLU A 226 -1.57 -16.26 2.21
C GLU A 226 -0.73 -16.55 0.97
N PRO A 227 -0.92 -17.69 0.33
CA PRO A 227 -0.08 -18.12 -0.79
C PRO A 227 -0.20 -17.20 -2.01
N GLU A 228 -1.39 -16.67 -2.30
CA GLU A 228 -1.64 -15.77 -3.42
C GLU A 228 -0.95 -14.41 -3.23
N LEU A 229 -0.96 -13.88 -2.01
CA LEU A 229 -0.25 -12.64 -1.68
C LEU A 229 1.28 -12.84 -1.75
N ARG A 230 1.79 -13.99 -1.28
CA ARG A 230 3.21 -14.33 -1.42
C ARG A 230 3.63 -14.46 -2.88
N ALA A 231 2.79 -15.07 -3.72
CA ALA A 231 3.04 -15.18 -5.15
C ALA A 231 3.10 -13.81 -5.82
N ALA A 232 2.18 -12.91 -5.51
CA ALA A 232 2.17 -11.55 -6.03
C ALA A 232 3.41 -10.73 -5.57
N HIS A 233 3.83 -10.88 -4.31
CA HIS A 233 5.07 -10.26 -3.82
C HIS A 233 6.33 -10.83 -4.48
N ALA A 234 6.37 -12.12 -4.75
CA ALA A 234 7.49 -12.76 -5.42
C ALA A 234 7.59 -12.38 -6.92
N ALA A 235 6.47 -12.03 -7.56
CA ALA A 235 6.41 -11.76 -8.99
C ALA A 235 6.88 -10.36 -9.39
N PHE A 236 6.74 -9.34 -8.52
CA PHE A 236 6.97 -7.94 -8.86
C PHE A 236 7.61 -7.16 -7.70
N PRO A 237 8.32 -6.04 -7.97
CA PRO A 237 8.63 -5.07 -6.93
C PRO A 237 7.35 -4.31 -6.51
N TRP A 238 7.22 -4.02 -5.21
CA TRP A 238 6.08 -3.32 -4.64
C TRP A 238 6.47 -1.94 -4.13
N VAL A 239 5.56 -0.98 -4.29
CA VAL A 239 5.61 0.32 -3.63
C VAL A 239 4.42 0.38 -2.67
N CYS A 240 4.68 0.26 -1.37
CA CYS A 240 3.64 0.17 -0.35
C CYS A 240 3.54 1.46 0.44
N THR A 241 2.32 1.89 0.77
CA THR A 241 2.03 2.87 1.81
C THR A 241 1.08 2.25 2.83
N PHE A 242 0.68 3.00 3.83
CA PHE A 242 -0.35 2.62 4.80
C PHE A 242 -1.55 3.55 4.67
N ASP A 243 -2.70 3.11 5.18
CA ASP A 243 -3.84 3.97 5.46
C ASP A 243 -4.17 3.93 6.97
N ASP A 244 -5.40 3.77 7.38
CA ASP A 244 -5.77 3.77 8.79
C ASP A 244 -5.63 2.41 9.46
N HIS A 245 -6.07 1.34 8.85
CA HIS A 245 -6.14 0.01 9.45
C HIS A 245 -4.78 -0.66 9.73
N GLU A 246 -3.69 -0.10 9.24
CA GLU A 246 -2.37 -0.50 9.73
C GLU A 246 -2.14 -0.12 11.19
N ILE A 247 -2.97 0.80 11.74
CA ILE A 247 -2.87 1.28 13.12
C ILE A 247 -4.24 1.22 13.82
N ASP A 248 -5.23 2.01 13.34
CA ASP A 248 -6.54 2.17 13.96
C ASP A 248 -7.51 2.89 13.01
N ASN A 249 -8.73 2.38 12.85
CA ASN A 249 -9.71 2.94 11.92
C ASN A 249 -9.90 4.46 12.08
N ASN A 250 -9.80 5.22 10.99
CA ASN A 250 -9.99 6.68 10.90
C ASN A 250 -9.09 7.54 11.82
N TRP A 251 -7.95 7.04 12.29
CA TRP A 251 -7.05 7.86 13.11
C TRP A 251 -6.51 9.10 12.39
N ALA A 252 -6.27 10.18 13.14
CA ALA A 252 -5.81 11.47 12.64
C ALA A 252 -4.66 12.01 13.49
N GLY A 253 -3.45 12.06 12.92
CA GLY A 253 -2.29 12.56 13.65
C GLY A 253 -2.01 11.73 14.92
N PHE A 254 -2.27 12.27 16.10
CA PHE A 254 -2.15 11.56 17.39
C PHE A 254 -3.48 11.31 18.07
N GLU A 255 -4.56 11.49 17.36
CA GLU A 255 -5.89 11.16 17.85
C GLU A 255 -6.28 9.78 17.32
N PRO A 256 -6.70 8.84 18.19
CA PRO A 256 -7.24 7.56 17.77
C PRO A 256 -8.52 7.79 16.97
N GLY A 257 -8.87 6.85 16.12
CA GLY A 257 -10.12 6.86 15.40
C GLY A 257 -11.33 6.51 16.27
N ALA A 258 -12.45 6.22 15.64
CA ALA A 258 -13.72 5.90 16.30
C ALA A 258 -13.82 4.45 16.81
N GLY A 259 -12.71 3.82 17.14
CA GLY A 259 -12.64 2.45 17.66
C GLY A 259 -12.77 2.37 19.18
N ILE A 260 -12.40 1.21 19.74
CA ILE A 260 -12.32 1.02 21.20
C ILE A 260 -11.28 1.94 21.87
N ASP A 261 -10.38 2.49 21.11
CA ASP A 261 -9.32 3.37 21.55
C ASP A 261 -9.74 4.82 21.79
N ILE A 262 -10.99 5.18 21.50
CA ILE A 262 -11.51 6.56 21.63
C ILE A 262 -11.27 7.18 23.01
N HIS A 263 -11.03 6.34 24.00
CA HIS A 263 -10.76 6.76 25.38
C HIS A 263 -9.29 6.56 25.78
N LEU A 264 -8.42 6.11 24.85
CA LEU A 264 -7.00 5.95 25.17
C LEU A 264 -6.34 7.30 25.39
N LEU A 265 -5.52 7.36 26.43
CA LEU A 265 -4.65 8.51 26.64
C LEU A 265 -3.72 8.67 25.41
N PRO A 266 -3.45 9.88 24.94
CA PRO A 266 -2.59 10.14 23.78
C PRO A 266 -1.22 9.45 23.86
N ALA A 267 -0.70 9.22 25.09
CA ALA A 267 0.54 8.49 25.30
C ALA A 267 0.42 6.99 24.96
N LEU A 268 -0.73 6.38 25.15
CA LEU A 268 -0.99 4.97 24.79
C LEU A 268 -1.13 4.83 23.29
N PHE A 269 -1.87 5.72 22.64
CA PHE A 269 -1.99 5.72 21.19
C PHE A 269 -0.63 5.93 20.49
N ARG A 270 0.25 6.81 21.02
CA ARG A 270 1.63 6.94 20.52
C ARG A 270 2.43 5.64 20.62
N ARG A 271 2.23 4.84 21.66
CA ARG A 271 2.89 3.53 21.80
C ARG A 271 2.32 2.52 20.80
N ARG A 272 1.01 2.48 20.65
CA ARG A 272 0.32 1.65 19.64
C ARG A 272 0.84 1.99 18.26
N ARG A 273 0.84 3.26 17.87
CA ARG A 273 1.33 3.73 16.57
C ARG A 273 2.82 3.37 16.34
N ALA A 274 3.67 3.46 17.36
CA ALA A 274 5.06 3.03 17.27
C ALA A 274 5.19 1.52 17.03
N ALA A 275 4.37 0.71 17.71
CA ALA A 275 4.32 -0.73 17.52
C ALA A 275 3.84 -1.13 16.13
N ALA A 276 2.79 -0.48 15.65
CA ALA A 276 2.21 -0.70 14.34
C ALA A 276 3.21 -0.38 13.21
N PHE A 277 3.83 0.80 13.24
CA PHE A 277 4.85 1.17 12.24
C PHE A 277 6.08 0.26 12.28
N GLN A 278 6.50 -0.19 13.45
CA GLN A 278 7.58 -1.15 13.54
C GLN A 278 7.19 -2.48 12.87
N ALA A 279 6.01 -3.02 13.19
CA ALA A 279 5.53 -4.25 12.57
C ALA A 279 5.34 -4.11 11.05
N MET A 280 4.84 -2.97 10.57
CA MET A 280 4.74 -2.65 9.15
C MET A 280 6.11 -2.72 8.47
N TYR A 281 7.12 -2.03 9.02
CA TYR A 281 8.47 -2.08 8.48
C TYR A 281 9.02 -3.51 8.45
N GLU A 282 8.82 -4.28 9.50
CA GLU A 282 9.30 -5.66 9.61
C GLU A 282 8.68 -6.62 8.57
N HIS A 283 7.55 -6.25 7.94
CA HIS A 283 6.80 -7.15 7.04
C HIS A 283 6.70 -6.68 5.59
N LEU A 284 7.08 -5.44 5.30
CA LEU A 284 7.01 -4.89 3.93
C LEU A 284 8.41 -4.58 3.39
N PRO A 285 8.61 -4.63 2.07
CA PRO A 285 9.89 -4.36 1.42
C PRO A 285 10.21 -2.86 1.39
N LEU A 286 10.44 -2.27 2.56
CA LEU A 286 10.69 -0.85 2.77
C LEU A 286 12.20 -0.58 2.96
N ARG A 287 12.66 0.58 2.49
CA ARG A 287 14.04 1.03 2.66
C ARG A 287 14.32 1.47 4.09
N ILE A 288 15.60 1.58 4.44
CA ILE A 288 16.03 2.04 5.77
C ILE A 288 15.51 3.45 6.11
N GLU A 289 15.24 4.28 5.10
CA GLU A 289 14.65 5.60 5.30
C GLU A 289 13.24 5.56 5.89
N GLN A 290 12.49 4.46 5.67
CA GLN A 290 11.16 4.23 6.22
C GLN A 290 11.21 3.54 7.60
N LEU A 291 12.40 3.16 8.10
CA LEU A 291 12.52 2.61 9.46
C LEU A 291 11.96 3.62 10.47
N PRO A 292 10.93 3.23 11.24
CA PRO A 292 10.27 4.17 12.12
C PRO A 292 11.18 4.66 13.25
N THR A 293 10.96 5.91 13.66
CA THR A 293 11.56 6.50 14.86
C THR A 293 10.46 6.72 15.88
N GLY A 294 10.22 5.71 16.72
CA GLY A 294 9.08 5.70 17.63
C GLY A 294 7.75 5.75 16.85
N PRO A 295 6.84 6.70 17.14
CA PRO A 295 5.54 6.77 16.48
C PRO A 295 5.58 7.48 15.12
N TYR A 296 6.72 7.61 14.47
CA TYR A 296 6.88 8.29 13.18
C TYR A 296 7.58 7.39 12.17
N ALA A 297 7.05 7.33 10.94
CA ALA A 297 7.66 6.70 9.79
C ALA A 297 7.61 7.68 8.61
N ARG A 298 8.70 7.85 7.86
CA ARG A 298 8.69 8.69 6.66
C ARG A 298 8.15 7.90 5.48
N MET A 299 6.85 8.04 5.19
CA MET A 299 6.21 7.22 4.14
C MET A 299 5.97 7.98 2.85
N HIS A 300 5.89 9.31 2.85
CA HIS A 300 5.81 10.09 1.62
C HIS A 300 7.15 10.10 0.89
N ARG A 301 7.13 9.72 -0.38
CA ARG A 301 8.32 9.55 -1.22
C ARG A 301 7.96 9.58 -2.70
N ARG A 302 8.95 9.76 -3.59
CA ARG A 302 8.75 9.85 -5.04
C ARG A 302 9.65 8.89 -5.77
N TYR A 303 9.12 8.31 -6.85
CA TYR A 303 9.82 7.45 -7.80
C TYR A 303 9.68 8.05 -9.19
N THR A 304 10.81 8.14 -9.90
CA THR A 304 10.85 8.64 -11.27
C THR A 304 11.09 7.48 -12.23
N PHE A 305 10.20 7.32 -13.19
CA PHE A 305 10.30 6.31 -14.25
C PHE A 305 10.66 6.99 -15.57
N GLY A 306 11.98 7.19 -15.78
CA GLY A 306 12.53 7.81 -16.96
C GLY A 306 12.07 9.27 -17.16
N ASP A 307 11.64 9.59 -18.39
CA ASP A 307 10.97 10.83 -18.76
C ASP A 307 9.44 10.70 -18.73
N LEU A 308 8.93 9.48 -18.44
CA LEU A 308 7.53 9.14 -18.61
C LEU A 308 6.68 9.52 -17.38
N ALA A 309 7.07 9.12 -16.17
CA ALA A 309 6.20 9.30 -15.01
C ALA A 309 6.96 9.54 -13.71
N ASP A 310 6.39 10.40 -12.86
CA ASP A 310 6.73 10.51 -11.44
C ASP A 310 5.56 9.95 -10.61
N LEU A 311 5.83 8.90 -9.82
CA LEU A 311 4.93 8.35 -8.83
C LEU A 311 5.26 8.95 -7.45
N THR A 312 4.35 9.74 -6.91
CA THR A 312 4.47 10.36 -5.59
C THR A 312 3.50 9.69 -4.61
N MET A 313 4.07 8.94 -3.66
CA MET A 313 3.30 8.34 -2.56
C MET A 313 3.05 9.36 -1.47
N LEU A 314 1.81 9.51 -1.05
CA LEU A 314 1.39 10.43 0.00
C LEU A 314 1.25 9.71 1.35
N ASP A 315 1.22 10.51 2.40
CA ASP A 315 0.88 10.13 3.76
C ASP A 315 -0.24 11.05 4.23
N THR A 316 -1.44 10.56 4.21
CA THR A 316 -2.65 11.34 4.53
C THR A 316 -3.12 11.15 5.98
N ARG A 317 -2.35 10.44 6.82
CA ARG A 317 -2.76 10.11 8.20
C ARG A 317 -1.88 10.78 9.27
N GLN A 318 -0.55 10.71 9.14
CA GLN A 318 0.37 11.11 10.23
C GLN A 318 0.33 12.60 10.56
N TYR A 319 0.09 13.44 9.57
CA TYR A 319 0.27 14.90 9.66
C TYR A 319 -1.04 15.66 9.59
N ARG A 320 -2.16 14.95 9.44
CA ARG A 320 -3.45 15.61 9.24
C ARG A 320 -3.99 16.23 10.55
N SER A 321 -4.74 17.31 10.40
CA SER A 321 -5.53 17.90 11.46
C SER A 321 -6.62 16.91 11.94
N PRO A 322 -7.07 16.99 13.19
CA PRO A 322 -8.17 16.17 13.69
C PRO A 322 -9.40 16.23 12.78
N LEU A 323 -10.22 15.20 12.79
CA LEU A 323 -11.48 15.15 12.04
C LEU A 323 -12.44 16.27 12.52
N VAL A 324 -13.30 16.73 11.63
CA VAL A 324 -14.27 17.80 11.94
C VAL A 324 -15.70 17.35 11.74
N CYS A 325 -16.61 18.00 12.44
CA CYS A 325 -18.05 17.76 12.36
C CYS A 325 -18.44 16.31 12.65
N GLY A 326 -17.61 15.57 13.38
CA GLY A 326 -17.76 14.16 13.71
C GLY A 326 -16.46 13.40 13.60
N ASP A 327 -16.56 12.07 13.58
CA ASP A 327 -15.43 11.12 13.60
C ASP A 327 -15.01 10.64 12.19
N GLY A 328 -15.54 11.25 11.13
CA GLY A 328 -15.31 10.84 9.74
C GLY A 328 -16.12 9.62 9.29
N ALA A 329 -16.69 8.85 10.20
CA ALA A 329 -17.52 7.68 9.88
C ALA A 329 -18.93 8.07 9.39
N ASN A 330 -19.41 9.24 9.80
CA ASN A 330 -20.72 9.74 9.46
C ASN A 330 -20.66 10.79 8.35
N LEU A 331 -21.67 10.81 7.50
CA LEU A 331 -21.87 11.88 6.54
C LEU A 331 -22.32 13.15 7.25
N VAL A 332 -21.72 14.27 6.88
CA VAL A 332 -22.04 15.59 7.44
C VAL A 332 -22.55 16.52 6.36
N VAL A 333 -23.55 17.30 6.71
CA VAL A 333 -24.12 18.37 5.89
C VAL A 333 -23.74 19.71 6.52
N ASP A 334 -23.48 20.72 5.69
CA ASP A 334 -23.17 22.11 6.16
C ASP A 334 -22.01 22.23 7.16
N CYS A 335 -21.01 21.36 7.07
CA CYS A 335 -19.80 21.43 7.88
C CYS A 335 -18.90 22.60 7.41
N ALA A 336 -19.00 23.76 8.03
CA ALA A 336 -18.21 24.93 7.68
C ALA A 336 -16.72 24.76 8.01
N ASP A 337 -16.39 24.00 9.07
CA ASP A 337 -15.02 23.83 9.55
C ASP A 337 -14.11 23.11 8.54
N ARG A 338 -14.66 22.32 7.61
CA ARG A 338 -13.87 21.66 6.55
C ARG A 338 -13.20 22.64 5.57
N PHE A 339 -13.65 23.89 5.55
CA PHE A 339 -13.10 24.96 4.71
C PHE A 339 -12.06 25.83 5.43
N ASP A 340 -11.79 25.58 6.71
CA ASP A 340 -10.78 26.33 7.46
C ASP A 340 -9.40 26.21 6.79
N PRO A 341 -8.77 27.32 6.37
CA PRO A 341 -7.48 27.31 5.71
C PRO A 341 -6.33 26.86 6.62
N GLY A 342 -6.53 26.81 7.93
CA GLY A 342 -5.57 26.27 8.88
C GLY A 342 -5.54 24.74 8.95
N ARG A 343 -6.52 24.08 8.35
CA ARG A 343 -6.59 22.61 8.33
C ARG A 343 -5.74 22.02 7.22
N THR A 344 -5.13 20.90 7.52
CA THR A 344 -4.27 20.20 6.57
C THR A 344 -4.48 18.69 6.65
N ILE A 345 -4.40 17.98 5.53
CA ILE A 345 -4.34 16.51 5.46
C ILE A 345 -2.88 16.02 5.34
N LEU A 346 -2.01 16.82 4.74
CA LEU A 346 -0.62 16.46 4.46
C LEU A 346 0.37 17.02 5.49
N GLY A 347 -0.04 18.01 6.28
CA GLY A 347 0.89 18.87 6.99
C GLY A 347 1.60 19.85 6.04
N VAL A 348 2.15 20.93 6.60
CA VAL A 348 2.75 21.99 5.80
C VAL A 348 3.95 21.49 5.00
N GLU A 349 4.85 20.74 5.64
CA GLU A 349 6.11 20.28 5.02
C GLU A 349 5.84 19.34 3.82
N GLN A 350 4.98 18.35 3.98
CA GLN A 350 4.66 17.42 2.90
C GLN A 350 3.90 18.12 1.77
N ARG A 351 2.95 19.02 2.10
CA ARG A 351 2.21 19.79 1.09
C ARG A 351 3.15 20.64 0.23
N GLU A 352 4.07 21.38 0.85
CA GLU A 352 5.06 22.21 0.13
C GLU A 352 5.97 21.34 -0.75
N TRP A 353 6.46 20.22 -0.21
CA TRP A 353 7.26 19.24 -0.95
C TRP A 353 6.49 18.65 -2.15
N LEU A 354 5.20 18.35 -1.99
CA LEU A 354 4.35 17.85 -3.05
C LEU A 354 4.18 18.91 -4.16
N ILE A 355 3.80 20.13 -3.78
CA ILE A 355 3.58 21.24 -4.72
C ILE A 355 4.87 21.57 -5.48
N ASP A 356 6.00 21.66 -4.79
CA ASP A 356 7.30 21.87 -5.43
C ASP A 356 7.62 20.77 -6.45
N GLY A 357 7.38 19.54 -6.08
CA GLY A 357 7.56 18.41 -6.98
C GLY A 357 6.64 18.44 -8.20
N LEU A 358 5.36 18.68 -8.01
CA LEU A 358 4.41 18.80 -9.11
C LEU A 358 4.81 19.91 -10.09
N THR A 359 5.25 21.07 -9.58
CA THR A 359 5.60 22.22 -10.43
C THR A 359 6.92 22.05 -11.17
N ARG A 360 7.90 21.38 -10.60
CA ARG A 360 9.25 21.24 -11.17
C ARG A 360 9.49 19.97 -11.96
N SER A 361 8.70 18.93 -11.77
CA SER A 361 8.91 17.66 -12.44
C SER A 361 8.89 17.81 -13.96
N PRO A 362 9.91 17.29 -14.67
CA PRO A 362 9.91 17.22 -16.13
C PRO A 362 9.11 16.04 -16.68
N ALA A 363 8.78 15.06 -15.85
CA ALA A 363 8.10 13.85 -16.26
C ALA A 363 6.76 14.13 -16.95
N ARG A 364 6.42 13.27 -17.88
CA ARG A 364 5.23 13.40 -18.71
C ARG A 364 3.93 13.29 -17.91
N TRP A 365 3.86 12.34 -16.98
CA TRP A 365 2.73 12.10 -16.10
C TRP A 365 3.10 12.33 -14.65
N GLN A 366 2.17 12.91 -13.90
CA GLN A 366 2.24 13.02 -12.44
C GLN A 366 1.23 12.06 -11.82
N ILE A 367 1.70 11.14 -11.01
CA ILE A 367 0.87 10.11 -10.39
C ILE A 367 0.91 10.32 -8.88
N LEU A 368 -0.24 10.49 -8.25
CA LEU A 368 -0.34 10.51 -6.79
C LEU A 368 -0.85 9.16 -6.31
N GLY A 369 -0.02 8.43 -5.57
CA GLY A 369 -0.45 7.29 -4.76
C GLY A 369 -1.02 7.82 -3.45
N ASN A 370 -2.32 7.86 -3.36
CA ASN A 370 -3.10 8.50 -2.31
C ASN A 370 -4.00 7.47 -1.63
N GLN A 371 -4.25 7.64 -0.33
CA GLN A 371 -5.04 6.67 0.43
C GLN A 371 -6.54 6.94 0.24
N VAL A 372 -7.00 8.13 0.58
CA VAL A 372 -8.42 8.52 0.69
C VAL A 372 -8.89 9.39 -0.47
N ALA A 373 -10.17 9.37 -0.82
CA ALA A 373 -10.71 10.06 -2.00
C ALA A 373 -10.38 11.56 -2.02
N MET A 374 -9.80 12.02 -3.15
CA MET A 374 -9.44 13.42 -3.37
C MET A 374 -10.60 14.20 -4.01
N ALA A 375 -11.29 13.61 -4.98
CA ALA A 375 -12.49 14.22 -5.56
C ALA A 375 -13.58 14.40 -4.49
N GLN A 376 -14.37 15.46 -4.60
CA GLN A 376 -15.54 15.61 -3.74
C GLN A 376 -16.50 14.44 -3.99
N SER A 377 -16.91 13.82 -2.90
CA SER A 377 -17.90 12.73 -2.92
C SER A 377 -19.14 13.18 -2.16
N ASP A 378 -20.15 13.64 -2.90
CA ASP A 378 -21.44 14.01 -2.36
C ASP A 378 -22.36 12.79 -2.28
N TYR A 379 -23.01 12.60 -1.15
CA TYR A 379 -23.95 11.50 -0.89
C TYR A 379 -25.40 11.96 -0.89
N ASP A 380 -25.68 13.24 -1.13
CA ASP A 380 -27.04 13.76 -1.24
C ASP A 380 -27.35 14.15 -2.69
N PRO A 381 -28.26 13.43 -3.39
CA PRO A 381 -28.67 13.82 -4.73
C PRO A 381 -29.58 15.07 -4.76
N GLY A 382 -29.90 15.63 -3.59
CA GLY A 382 -30.68 16.87 -3.42
C GLY A 382 -29.79 18.13 -3.51
N PRO A 383 -30.26 19.25 -2.95
CA PRO A 383 -29.51 20.51 -2.99
C PRO A 383 -28.43 20.65 -1.92
N ALA A 384 -28.41 19.78 -0.92
CA ALA A 384 -27.40 19.77 0.13
C ALA A 384 -26.14 19.02 -0.34
N VAL A 385 -25.00 19.29 0.31
CA VAL A 385 -23.75 18.57 0.08
C VAL A 385 -23.43 17.75 1.33
N ALA A 386 -23.60 16.43 1.25
CA ALA A 386 -23.33 15.50 2.33
C ALA A 386 -22.01 14.76 2.05
N VAL A 387 -20.99 14.98 2.88
CA VAL A 387 -19.64 14.44 2.67
C VAL A 387 -19.09 13.72 3.89
N GLY A 388 -18.17 12.78 3.68
CA GLY A 388 -17.34 12.20 4.73
C GLY A 388 -16.12 13.09 4.99
N THR A 389 -15.80 13.36 6.26
CA THR A 389 -14.69 14.25 6.63
C THR A 389 -13.36 13.52 6.80
N ASP A 390 -13.33 12.20 6.72
CA ASP A 390 -12.11 11.41 6.76
C ASP A 390 -11.26 11.54 5.48
N ALA A 391 -11.90 11.82 4.33
CA ALA A 391 -11.26 12.06 3.04
C ALA A 391 -10.87 13.55 2.85
N TRP A 392 -10.38 13.91 1.66
CA TRP A 392 -10.00 15.29 1.32
C TRP A 392 -11.17 16.28 1.43
N ASP A 393 -12.38 15.82 1.49
CA ASP A 393 -13.56 16.66 1.76
C ASP A 393 -13.53 17.30 3.16
N GLY A 394 -12.81 16.72 4.12
CA GLY A 394 -12.54 17.33 5.41
C GLY A 394 -11.40 18.36 5.42
N TYR A 395 -10.69 18.56 4.29
CA TYR A 395 -9.45 19.32 4.18
C TYR A 395 -9.38 20.11 2.86
N VAL A 396 -10.45 20.86 2.58
CA VAL A 396 -10.66 21.54 1.28
C VAL A 396 -9.53 22.50 0.92
N ALA A 397 -8.93 23.18 1.90
CA ALA A 397 -7.83 24.11 1.66
C ALA A 397 -6.59 23.41 1.08
N ASP A 398 -6.19 22.26 1.62
CA ASP A 398 -5.07 21.48 1.10
C ASP A 398 -5.38 20.92 -0.30
N ARG A 399 -6.59 20.37 -0.48
CA ARG A 399 -7.04 19.90 -1.80
C ARG A 399 -6.90 21.00 -2.86
N ASN A 400 -7.46 22.16 -2.59
CA ASN A 400 -7.46 23.27 -3.53
C ASN A 400 -6.03 23.78 -3.82
N ALA A 401 -5.14 23.77 -2.82
CA ALA A 401 -3.73 24.16 -3.02
C ALA A 401 -2.99 23.20 -3.96
N VAL A 402 -3.17 21.89 -3.79
CA VAL A 402 -2.57 20.86 -4.65
C VAL A 402 -3.14 20.93 -6.08
N LEU A 403 -4.46 21.08 -6.21
CA LEU A 403 -5.13 21.17 -7.51
C LEU A 403 -4.79 22.47 -8.25
N ALA A 404 -4.61 23.59 -7.53
CA ALA A 404 -4.13 24.84 -8.12
C ALA A 404 -2.71 24.70 -8.66
N ALA A 405 -1.82 23.98 -7.98
CA ALA A 405 -0.48 23.70 -8.48
C ALA A 405 -0.49 22.83 -9.75
N ALA A 406 -1.35 21.83 -9.80
CA ALA A 406 -1.55 20.98 -10.97
C ALA A 406 -2.11 21.80 -12.15
N ALA A 407 -3.11 22.67 -11.91
CA ALA A 407 -3.68 23.55 -12.91
C ALA A 407 -2.64 24.53 -13.46
N ALA A 408 -1.82 25.15 -12.58
CA ALA A 408 -0.76 26.08 -12.98
C ALA A 408 0.32 25.43 -13.84
N ARG A 409 0.53 24.12 -13.71
CA ARG A 409 1.41 23.33 -14.60
C ARG A 409 0.90 23.34 -16.05
N GLY A 410 -0.42 23.39 -16.27
CA GLY A 410 -1.05 23.54 -17.58
C GLY A 410 -0.85 22.35 -18.54
N ARG A 411 -0.50 21.16 -18.00
CA ARG A 411 -0.20 19.96 -18.80
C ARG A 411 -1.33 18.93 -18.81
N GLY A 412 -2.32 19.03 -17.90
CA GLY A 412 -3.43 18.08 -17.79
C GLY A 412 -2.96 16.62 -17.59
N ASP A 413 -1.89 16.45 -16.84
CA ASP A 413 -1.12 15.22 -16.71
C ASP A 413 -1.19 14.61 -15.29
N LEU A 414 -2.06 15.15 -14.42
CA LEU A 414 -2.20 14.66 -13.04
C LEU A 414 -3.24 13.53 -12.98
N VAL A 415 -2.82 12.38 -12.49
CA VAL A 415 -3.66 11.23 -12.18
C VAL A 415 -3.52 10.87 -10.70
N VAL A 416 -4.64 10.67 -10.02
CA VAL A 416 -4.72 10.28 -8.62
C VAL A 416 -5.18 8.83 -8.52
N LEU A 417 -4.43 8.01 -7.79
CA LEU A 417 -4.78 6.63 -7.45
C LEU A 417 -5.25 6.60 -6.00
N THR A 418 -6.40 6.02 -5.74
CA THR A 418 -7.04 6.03 -4.43
C THR A 418 -7.48 4.64 -3.99
N GLY A 419 -7.38 4.35 -2.69
CA GLY A 419 -7.88 3.17 -1.99
C GLY A 419 -9.11 3.45 -1.12
N ASP A 420 -9.15 2.93 0.12
CA ASP A 420 -10.09 3.22 1.21
C ASP A 420 -11.57 2.86 0.95
N ARG A 421 -12.07 3.18 -0.22
CA ARG A 421 -13.53 3.20 -0.51
C ARG A 421 -14.17 1.82 -0.67
N HIS A 422 -13.38 0.76 -0.91
CA HIS A 422 -13.82 -0.61 -1.20
C HIS A 422 -14.71 -0.74 -2.45
N GLU A 423 -14.67 0.25 -3.32
CA GLU A 423 -15.48 0.38 -4.55
C GLU A 423 -14.62 1.01 -5.64
N ASN A 424 -14.89 0.72 -6.89
CA ASN A 424 -14.22 1.32 -8.04
C ASN A 424 -14.94 2.60 -8.48
N TYR A 425 -14.20 3.70 -8.62
CA TYR A 425 -14.70 4.96 -9.18
C TYR A 425 -13.77 5.48 -10.28
N VAL A 426 -14.34 6.24 -11.20
CA VAL A 426 -13.62 7.15 -12.08
C VAL A 426 -14.25 8.53 -11.95
N VAL A 427 -13.46 9.51 -11.52
CA VAL A 427 -13.96 10.86 -11.25
C VAL A 427 -13.05 11.89 -11.91
N ASP A 428 -13.63 12.84 -12.63
CA ASP A 428 -12.94 14.02 -13.11
C ASP A 428 -12.84 15.05 -11.97
N ILE A 429 -11.61 15.42 -11.57
CA ILE A 429 -11.40 16.33 -10.42
C ILE A 429 -11.43 17.77 -10.91
N ARG A 430 -12.33 18.58 -10.31
CA ARG A 430 -12.40 20.03 -10.56
C ARG A 430 -11.42 20.80 -9.69
N GLY A 431 -10.96 21.94 -10.17
CA GLY A 431 -10.04 22.80 -9.42
C GLY A 431 -10.66 23.41 -8.14
N ASP A 432 -11.96 23.75 -8.17
CA ASP A 432 -12.76 24.18 -6.99
C ASP A 432 -14.21 23.70 -7.17
N TYR A 433 -14.68 22.86 -6.26
CA TYR A 433 -16.05 22.32 -6.28
C TYR A 433 -17.14 23.34 -5.86
N ARG A 434 -16.73 24.50 -5.34
CA ARG A 434 -17.67 25.62 -5.03
C ARG A 434 -17.94 26.49 -6.24
N ASP A 435 -17.14 26.36 -7.28
CA ASP A 435 -17.34 27.04 -8.56
C ASP A 435 -17.82 26.03 -9.63
N PRO A 436 -19.10 26.03 -10.00
CA PRO A 436 -19.61 25.15 -11.04
C PRO A 436 -18.94 25.32 -12.41
N GLY A 437 -18.30 26.49 -12.65
CA GLY A 437 -17.51 26.78 -13.84
C GLY A 437 -16.05 26.35 -13.76
N SER A 438 -15.61 25.80 -12.61
CA SER A 438 -14.23 25.36 -12.43
C SER A 438 -13.87 24.25 -13.41
N PRO A 439 -12.70 24.35 -14.10
CA PRO A 439 -12.29 23.33 -15.05
C PRO A 439 -11.91 22.03 -14.35
N VAL A 440 -11.97 20.92 -15.09
CA VAL A 440 -11.34 19.65 -14.73
C VAL A 440 -9.82 19.84 -14.80
N VAL A 441 -9.09 19.45 -13.76
CA VAL A 441 -7.63 19.62 -13.65
C VAL A 441 -6.87 18.32 -13.43
N ALA A 442 -7.57 17.25 -13.03
CA ALA A 442 -6.99 15.94 -12.80
C ALA A 442 -8.04 14.83 -13.01
N THR A 443 -7.60 13.58 -12.99
CA THR A 443 -8.47 12.40 -13.01
C THR A 443 -8.14 11.52 -11.81
N GLU A 444 -9.15 11.06 -11.09
CA GLU A 444 -9.02 10.08 -10.00
C GLU A 444 -9.52 8.71 -10.43
N PHE A 445 -8.69 7.71 -10.20
CA PHE A 445 -9.05 6.29 -10.28
C PHE A 445 -9.03 5.71 -8.88
N THR A 446 -10.20 5.46 -8.33
CA THR A 446 -10.34 4.74 -7.05
C THR A 446 -10.45 3.26 -7.34
N GLY A 447 -9.52 2.48 -6.77
CA GLY A 447 -9.55 1.02 -6.82
C GLY A 447 -10.40 0.45 -5.70
N THR A 448 -11.10 -0.63 -6.03
CA THR A 448 -11.83 -1.40 -5.03
C THR A 448 -10.88 -2.14 -4.08
N SER A 449 -11.45 -2.79 -3.06
CA SER A 449 -10.71 -3.68 -2.16
C SER A 449 -10.39 -5.04 -2.80
N ILE A 450 -9.33 -5.68 -2.31
CA ILE A 450 -9.04 -7.08 -2.62
C ILE A 450 -10.12 -8.01 -2.04
N THR A 451 -10.53 -7.76 -0.79
CA THR A 451 -11.52 -8.61 -0.08
C THR A 451 -12.46 -7.84 0.83
N THR A 452 -12.06 -6.66 1.33
CA THR A 452 -12.83 -5.92 2.34
C THR A 452 -14.25 -5.66 1.85
N GLY A 453 -15.24 -5.91 2.72
CA GLY A 453 -16.65 -5.82 2.36
C GLY A 453 -17.22 -7.13 1.76
N ARG A 454 -16.44 -8.21 1.69
CA ARG A 454 -16.83 -9.51 1.11
C ARG A 454 -17.18 -9.43 -0.38
N ASP A 455 -18.11 -10.29 -0.86
CA ASP A 455 -18.60 -10.19 -2.24
C ASP A 455 -19.26 -8.82 -2.45
N GLY A 456 -18.98 -8.22 -3.57
CA GLY A 456 -19.59 -6.97 -3.99
C GLY A 456 -20.54 -7.15 -5.18
N ALA A 457 -21.26 -6.11 -5.52
CA ALA A 457 -22.15 -6.07 -6.66
C ALA A 457 -21.70 -5.02 -7.67
N ASP A 458 -22.06 -5.22 -8.94
CA ASP A 458 -21.69 -4.29 -10.02
C ASP A 458 -22.18 -2.87 -9.73
N LEU A 459 -23.45 -2.71 -9.37
CA LEU A 459 -24.05 -1.42 -9.00
C LEU A 459 -24.91 -1.57 -7.74
N THR A 460 -24.43 -0.99 -6.65
CA THR A 460 -25.12 -0.98 -5.36
C THR A 460 -26.14 0.17 -5.26
N PRO A 461 -27.07 0.17 -4.30
CA PRO A 461 -27.91 1.33 -4.00
C PRO A 461 -27.09 2.60 -3.72
N ARG A 462 -26.00 2.47 -2.95
CA ARG A 462 -25.03 3.56 -2.70
C ARG A 462 -24.41 4.08 -3.99
N GLY A 463 -24.01 3.19 -4.89
CA GLY A 463 -23.43 3.57 -6.18
C GLY A 463 -24.41 4.37 -7.05
N ARG A 464 -25.70 4.02 -7.03
CA ARG A 464 -26.73 4.82 -7.72
C ARG A 464 -26.85 6.23 -7.14
N THR A 465 -26.83 6.34 -5.80
CA THR A 465 -26.87 7.65 -5.12
C THR A 465 -25.64 8.48 -5.49
N LEU A 466 -24.44 7.91 -5.42
CA LEU A 466 -23.20 8.60 -5.77
C LEU A 466 -23.19 9.08 -7.22
N LEU A 467 -23.57 8.24 -8.18
CA LEU A 467 -23.64 8.63 -9.60
C LEU A 467 -24.68 9.74 -9.84
N ALA A 468 -25.76 9.76 -9.08
CA ALA A 468 -26.79 10.81 -9.20
C ALA A 468 -26.36 12.13 -8.57
N ALA A 469 -25.60 12.09 -7.47
CA ALA A 469 -25.15 13.28 -6.75
C ALA A 469 -23.87 13.92 -7.35
N ASN A 470 -23.04 13.13 -8.08
CA ASN A 470 -21.72 13.56 -8.55
C ASN A 470 -21.64 13.50 -10.09
N PRO A 471 -21.94 14.57 -10.81
CA PRO A 471 -21.96 14.58 -12.28
C PRO A 471 -20.57 14.34 -12.92
N ASP A 472 -19.49 14.56 -12.18
CA ASP A 472 -18.13 14.30 -12.63
C ASP A 472 -17.67 12.84 -12.36
N MET A 473 -18.48 12.03 -11.66
CA MET A 473 -18.25 10.59 -11.47
C MET A 473 -18.76 9.83 -12.70
N LYS A 474 -17.85 9.25 -13.47
CA LYS A 474 -18.12 8.57 -14.74
C LYS A 474 -18.39 7.09 -14.60
N PHE A 475 -17.97 6.49 -13.47
CA PHE A 475 -18.04 5.06 -13.26
C PHE A 475 -18.15 4.73 -11.78
N PHE A 476 -18.91 3.69 -11.51
CA PHE A 476 -19.01 3.02 -10.22
C PHE A 476 -19.08 1.50 -10.44
N ASN A 477 -18.35 0.76 -9.64
CA ASN A 477 -18.51 -0.69 -9.53
C ASN A 477 -18.10 -1.15 -8.13
N GLY A 478 -18.90 -1.97 -7.47
CA GLY A 478 -18.69 -2.44 -6.10
C GLY A 478 -18.09 -3.85 -5.99
N GLN A 479 -17.68 -4.50 -7.09
CA GLN A 479 -17.02 -5.82 -7.05
C GLN A 479 -15.58 -5.70 -6.56
N ARG A 480 -15.01 -6.82 -6.05
CA ARG A 480 -13.62 -6.89 -5.54
C ARG A 480 -12.63 -7.05 -6.69
N GLY A 481 -11.38 -6.69 -6.46
CA GLY A 481 -10.34 -6.82 -7.49
C GLY A 481 -9.18 -5.85 -7.33
N TYR A 482 -8.63 -5.40 -8.46
CA TYR A 482 -7.54 -4.44 -8.55
C TYR A 482 -7.66 -3.62 -9.84
N VAL A 483 -6.88 -2.55 -9.97
CA VAL A 483 -6.83 -1.78 -11.21
C VAL A 483 -5.48 -2.01 -11.89
N ARG A 484 -5.51 -2.44 -13.16
CA ARG A 484 -4.32 -2.54 -14.00
C ARG A 484 -4.17 -1.26 -14.80
N VAL A 485 -2.95 -0.74 -14.86
CA VAL A 485 -2.61 0.50 -15.55
C VAL A 485 -1.53 0.24 -16.60
N GLU A 486 -1.73 0.81 -17.76
CA GLU A 486 -0.69 0.97 -18.78
C GLU A 486 -0.62 2.45 -19.18
N VAL A 487 0.57 3.03 -19.15
CA VAL A 487 0.80 4.43 -19.50
C VAL A 487 1.97 4.55 -20.47
N ASP A 488 1.78 5.36 -21.51
CA ASP A 488 2.80 5.77 -22.45
C ASP A 488 2.84 7.32 -22.59
N HIS A 489 3.58 7.85 -23.55
CA HIS A 489 3.70 9.30 -23.74
C HIS A 489 2.40 9.99 -24.22
N GLN A 490 1.41 9.26 -24.69
CA GLN A 490 0.17 9.82 -25.27
C GLN A 490 -1.04 9.49 -24.40
N LEU A 491 -1.05 8.30 -23.81
CA LEU A 491 -2.24 7.72 -23.23
C LEU A 491 -1.95 7.08 -21.88
N TRP A 492 -2.82 7.35 -20.95
CA TRP A 492 -3.02 6.56 -19.73
C TRP A 492 -4.21 5.64 -19.95
N ARG A 493 -4.11 4.36 -19.59
CA ARG A 493 -5.21 3.41 -19.61
C ARG A 493 -5.33 2.73 -18.25
N SER A 494 -6.54 2.72 -17.68
CA SER A 494 -6.90 1.96 -16.47
C SER A 494 -7.93 0.90 -16.81
N ASP A 495 -7.64 -0.36 -16.49
CA ASP A 495 -8.54 -1.50 -16.63
C ASP A 495 -8.96 -1.97 -15.23
N PHE A 496 -10.25 -1.90 -14.94
CA PHE A 496 -10.83 -2.37 -13.67
C PHE A 496 -11.00 -3.89 -13.73
N ARG A 497 -10.09 -4.60 -13.06
CA ARG A 497 -10.02 -6.06 -13.02
C ARG A 497 -10.82 -6.55 -11.82
N VAL A 498 -11.94 -7.19 -12.04
CA VAL A 498 -12.88 -7.59 -10.98
C VAL A 498 -13.06 -9.10 -10.92
N VAL A 499 -13.37 -9.58 -9.71
CA VAL A 499 -13.79 -10.97 -9.44
C VAL A 499 -15.24 -10.96 -8.96
N PRO A 500 -16.08 -11.93 -9.36
CA PRO A 500 -17.50 -11.95 -9.01
C PRO A 500 -17.76 -12.28 -7.54
N TYR A 501 -16.81 -12.96 -6.87
CA TYR A 501 -16.90 -13.34 -5.46
C TYR A 501 -15.52 -13.52 -4.84
N VAL A 502 -15.45 -13.39 -3.51
CA VAL A 502 -14.23 -13.61 -2.72
C VAL A 502 -14.44 -14.61 -1.57
N ARG A 503 -15.70 -14.99 -1.29
CA ARG A 503 -16.02 -15.95 -0.20
C ARG A 503 -15.57 -17.36 -0.47
N GLU A 504 -15.24 -17.67 -1.71
CA GLU A 504 -14.71 -18.95 -2.16
C GLU A 504 -13.45 -18.72 -3.02
N PRO A 505 -12.48 -19.66 -3.03
CA PRO A 505 -11.30 -19.54 -3.89
C PRO A 505 -11.66 -19.80 -5.37
N GLY A 506 -10.78 -19.35 -6.28
CA GLY A 506 -10.84 -19.71 -7.70
C GLY A 506 -11.85 -18.90 -8.51
N ALA A 507 -12.29 -17.72 -8.05
CA ALA A 507 -13.12 -16.82 -8.82
C ALA A 507 -12.41 -16.38 -10.11
N PRO A 508 -13.08 -16.36 -11.29
CA PRO A 508 -12.49 -15.82 -12.50
C PRO A 508 -12.31 -14.30 -12.42
N VAL A 509 -11.30 -13.78 -13.13
CA VAL A 509 -11.11 -12.34 -13.27
C VAL A 509 -11.64 -11.85 -14.61
N ALA A 510 -12.24 -10.66 -14.63
CA ALA A 510 -12.66 -9.99 -15.86
C ALA A 510 -12.29 -8.50 -15.81
N THR A 511 -12.09 -7.88 -16.99
CA THR A 511 -12.06 -6.42 -17.09
C THR A 511 -13.50 -5.92 -17.12
N ARG A 512 -13.94 -5.23 -16.06
CA ARG A 512 -15.32 -4.71 -15.98
C ARG A 512 -15.52 -3.45 -16.82
N ALA A 513 -14.52 -2.59 -16.82
CA ALA A 513 -14.49 -1.38 -17.63
C ALA A 513 -13.04 -0.93 -17.88
N SER A 514 -12.84 -0.17 -18.94
CA SER A 514 -11.56 0.46 -19.25
C SER A 514 -11.77 1.94 -19.47
N PHE A 515 -10.86 2.76 -18.92
CA PHE A 515 -10.86 4.20 -19.12
C PHE A 515 -9.50 4.70 -19.58
N VAL A 516 -9.52 5.77 -20.35
CA VAL A 516 -8.28 6.40 -20.84
C VAL A 516 -8.28 7.88 -20.51
N VAL A 517 -7.06 8.40 -20.27
CA VAL A 517 -6.80 9.85 -20.19
C VAL A 517 -5.79 10.18 -21.28
N GLU A 518 -6.10 11.13 -22.15
CA GLU A 518 -5.16 11.64 -23.13
C GLU A 518 -4.24 12.68 -22.49
N HIS A 519 -2.94 12.58 -22.74
CA HIS A 519 -2.01 13.57 -22.23
C HIS A 519 -2.37 14.98 -22.75
N GLY A 520 -2.42 15.93 -21.83
CA GLY A 520 -2.79 17.32 -22.16
C GLY A 520 -4.29 17.61 -22.10
N ARG A 521 -5.10 16.59 -21.87
CA ARG A 521 -6.55 16.72 -21.73
C ARG A 521 -7.01 16.02 -20.45
N PRO A 522 -7.13 16.74 -19.31
CA PRO A 522 -7.59 16.12 -18.08
C PRO A 522 -9.03 15.64 -18.20
N GLY A 523 -9.35 14.57 -17.49
CA GLY A 523 -10.62 13.87 -17.57
C GLY A 523 -10.50 12.55 -18.31
N ALA A 524 -11.24 11.54 -17.83
CA ALA A 524 -11.21 10.19 -18.37
C ALA A 524 -12.31 9.99 -19.42
N ASP A 525 -12.00 9.27 -20.49
CA ASP A 525 -12.96 8.76 -21.45
C ASP A 525 -13.10 7.25 -21.32
N HIS A 526 -14.31 6.75 -21.50
CA HIS A 526 -14.58 5.32 -21.53
C HIS A 526 -13.98 4.69 -22.80
N ALA A 527 -13.11 3.69 -22.61
CA ALA A 527 -12.37 3.05 -23.72
C ALA A 527 -13.11 1.85 -24.36
N GLY A 528 -14.41 1.71 -24.12
CA GLY A 528 -15.26 0.59 -24.53
C GLY A 528 -15.33 -0.52 -23.47
N ASP A 529 -16.49 -1.19 -23.38
CA ASP A 529 -16.63 -2.38 -22.54
C ASP A 529 -16.03 -3.58 -23.26
N PRO A 530 -15.08 -4.28 -22.69
CA PRO A 530 -14.83 -5.67 -23.05
C PRO A 530 -16.07 -6.43 -22.60
N GLY A 531 -16.85 -7.01 -23.47
CA GLY A 531 -18.17 -7.57 -23.25
C GLY A 531 -18.41 -8.29 -21.91
N PRO A 532 -19.66 -8.55 -21.54
CA PRO A 532 -20.02 -8.97 -20.20
C PRO A 532 -19.29 -10.27 -19.82
N ALA A 533 -18.53 -10.22 -18.73
CA ALA A 533 -18.30 -11.46 -18.00
C ALA A 533 -19.68 -11.98 -17.61
N THR A 534 -20.00 -13.21 -17.99
CA THR A 534 -21.26 -13.84 -17.65
C THR A 534 -21.48 -13.74 -16.14
N ALA A 535 -22.35 -12.84 -15.74
CA ALA A 535 -22.70 -12.65 -14.33
C ALA A 535 -23.28 -13.96 -13.79
N PRO A 536 -22.87 -14.42 -12.60
CA PRO A 536 -23.67 -15.39 -11.87
C PRO A 536 -25.06 -14.77 -11.59
N PRO A 537 -26.10 -15.59 -11.44
CA PRO A 537 -27.45 -15.10 -11.21
C PRO A 537 -27.49 -14.17 -9.98
N GLU A 538 -28.29 -13.11 -10.08
CA GLU A 538 -28.52 -12.17 -8.97
C GLU A 538 -28.91 -12.96 -7.71
N VAL A 539 -28.00 -13.01 -6.75
CA VAL A 539 -28.35 -13.45 -5.41
C VAL A 539 -28.99 -12.23 -4.74
N GLU A 540 -30.29 -12.31 -4.45
CA GLU A 540 -30.97 -11.34 -3.60
C GLU A 540 -30.19 -11.22 -2.29
N VAL A 541 -29.47 -10.13 -2.14
CA VAL A 541 -28.81 -9.77 -0.88
C VAL A 541 -29.92 -9.28 0.03
N SER A 542 -30.42 -10.19 0.88
CA SER A 542 -31.35 -9.84 1.96
C SER A 542 -30.65 -8.79 2.85
N GLY A 543 -31.28 -7.62 2.94
CA GLY A 543 -30.80 -6.42 3.61
C GLY A 543 -30.18 -6.66 4.98
N HIS A 544 -28.87 -6.39 5.06
CA HIS A 544 -28.15 -6.06 6.30
C HIS A 544 -26.83 -5.36 5.95
N GLU A 545 -26.87 -4.38 5.03
CA GLU A 545 -25.69 -3.58 4.65
C GLU A 545 -25.66 -2.19 5.29
N THR A 546 -26.37 -1.97 6.38
CA THR A 546 -26.43 -0.66 7.04
C THR A 546 -25.51 -0.53 8.26
N GLU A 547 -24.54 -1.43 8.48
CA GLU A 547 -23.69 -1.38 9.69
C GLU A 547 -22.18 -1.39 9.46
N ILE A 548 -21.69 -1.05 8.29
CA ILE A 548 -20.22 -0.93 8.07
C ILE A 548 -19.75 0.55 8.16
N GLY A 549 -20.65 1.47 8.39
CA GLY A 549 -20.29 2.88 8.64
C GLY A 549 -20.68 3.40 10.01
N ALA A 550 -21.24 2.55 10.86
CA ALA A 550 -21.70 2.96 12.18
C ALA A 550 -21.39 1.80 13.13
N GLY A 551 -20.13 1.64 13.46
CA GLY A 551 -19.91 0.57 14.32
C GLY A 551 -19.27 0.79 15.56
N ARG A 552 -19.58 0.78 16.59
CA ARG A 552 -19.16 0.78 17.98
C ARG A 552 -17.80 0.13 18.23
#